data_ca94f019d4c64a829e740d73093ddca4
#
_entry.id   ca94f019d4c64a829e740d73093ddca4
#
_cell.length_a   1.000
_cell.length_b   1.000
_cell.length_c   1.000
_cell.angle_alpha   90.00
_cell.angle_beta   90.00
_cell.angle_gamma   90.00
#
_symmetry.space_group_name_H-M   'P 1'
#
loop_
_entity.id
_entity.type
_entity.pdbx_description
1 polymer ?
#
loop_
_entity_poly.entity_id
_entity_poly.type
_entity_poly.pdbx_seq_one_letter_code
_entity_poly.pdbx_strand_id
1 'polypeptide(L)'
;SQQKTLPYRILSVIVDNKPGVLFRVTNLFRARNFNIESITVGTTEQHDISRMTIAIQSDSRTTDQLVKQLSKLIDIIEVRILDTGNTVFRELALIKMKAHNPTSRMEITHFSNIFRAKILDVSTDSMMVEITGTPDKIDAFKSIVDPYGIIQIARTGISALPRGV
;
A
#
# COMPACT_ATOMS: atom_id res chain seq x y z
N SER A 1 22.59 14.81 -11.01
CA SER A 1 21.74 14.01 -11.90
C SER A 1 20.44 13.71 -11.17
N GLN A 2 19.35 14.33 -11.60
CA GLN A 2 18.03 13.97 -11.14
C GLN A 2 17.77 12.54 -11.60
N GLN A 3 17.78 11.58 -10.66
CA GLN A 3 17.26 10.24 -10.95
C GLN A 3 15.78 10.43 -11.34
N LYS A 4 15.48 10.18 -12.60
CA LYS A 4 14.08 10.16 -13.07
C LYS A 4 13.36 9.07 -12.29
N THR A 5 12.51 9.49 -11.34
CA THR A 5 11.67 8.55 -10.59
C THR A 5 10.71 7.89 -11.58
N LEU A 6 10.72 6.56 -11.65
CA LEU A 6 9.79 5.81 -12.51
C LEU A 6 8.35 6.03 -12.06
N PRO A 7 7.38 6.07 -13.00
CA PRO A 7 5.97 6.24 -12.65
C PRO A 7 5.45 5.14 -11.72
N TYR A 8 4.59 5.55 -10.80
CA TYR A 8 3.86 4.64 -9.92
C TYR A 8 2.74 3.96 -10.71
N ARG A 9 2.70 2.62 -10.67
CA ARG A 9 1.70 1.81 -11.36
C ARG A 9 0.97 0.92 -10.39
N ILE A 10 -0.33 0.78 -10.58
CA ILE A 10 -1.19 -0.11 -9.80
C ILE A 10 -1.73 -1.20 -10.71
N LEU A 11 -1.42 -2.44 -10.38
CA LEU A 11 -1.96 -3.61 -11.06
C LEU A 11 -3.05 -4.25 -10.21
N SER A 12 -4.21 -4.51 -10.81
CA SER A 12 -5.27 -5.32 -10.23
C SER A 12 -5.23 -6.69 -10.88
N VAL A 13 -4.99 -7.72 -10.10
CA VAL A 13 -4.88 -9.11 -10.57
C VAL A 13 -5.96 -9.94 -9.92
N ILE A 14 -6.87 -10.45 -10.73
CA ILE A 14 -7.94 -11.34 -10.28
C ILE A 14 -7.48 -12.78 -10.47
N VAL A 15 -7.50 -13.54 -9.40
CA VAL A 15 -6.92 -14.89 -9.35
C VAL A 15 -7.88 -15.88 -8.71
N ASP A 16 -7.72 -17.16 -9.04
CA ASP A 16 -8.33 -18.23 -8.26
C ASP A 16 -7.79 -18.22 -6.83
N ASN A 17 -8.68 -18.36 -5.86
CA ASN A 17 -8.29 -18.43 -4.44
C ASN A 17 -7.79 -19.84 -4.11
N LYS A 18 -6.58 -20.17 -4.57
CA LYS A 18 -5.94 -21.48 -4.40
C LYS A 18 -4.56 -21.33 -3.73
N PRO A 19 -4.13 -22.37 -2.98
CA PRO A 19 -2.77 -22.37 -2.43
C PRO A 19 -1.70 -22.20 -3.51
N GLY A 20 -0.66 -21.41 -3.22
CA GLY A 20 0.50 -21.24 -4.09
C GLY A 20 0.35 -20.19 -5.20
N VAL A 21 -0.83 -19.60 -5.41
CA VAL A 21 -1.02 -18.56 -6.44
C VAL A 21 -0.18 -17.32 -6.13
N LEU A 22 -0.21 -16.86 -4.88
CA LEU A 22 0.61 -15.72 -4.43
C LEU A 22 2.10 -15.96 -4.70
N PHE A 23 2.57 -17.17 -4.39
CA PHE A 23 3.96 -17.56 -4.63
C PHE A 23 4.33 -17.48 -6.12
N ARG A 24 3.48 -18.01 -6.99
CA ARG A 24 3.72 -17.96 -8.44
C ARG A 24 3.76 -16.53 -8.99
N VAL A 25 2.85 -15.68 -8.52
CA VAL A 25 2.81 -14.26 -8.91
C VAL A 25 4.07 -13.54 -8.42
N THR A 26 4.40 -13.65 -7.15
CA THR A 26 5.58 -12.97 -6.57
C THR A 26 6.89 -13.49 -7.17
N ASN A 27 6.96 -14.77 -7.50
CA ASN A 27 8.12 -15.37 -8.13
C ASN A 27 8.38 -14.78 -9.53
N LEU A 28 7.33 -14.46 -10.27
CA LEU A 28 7.45 -13.79 -11.57
C LEU A 28 8.10 -12.42 -11.43
N PHE A 29 7.69 -11.63 -10.45
CA PHE A 29 8.29 -10.33 -10.15
C PHE A 29 9.77 -10.46 -9.77
N ARG A 30 10.08 -11.43 -8.94
CA ARG A 30 11.46 -11.73 -8.53
C ARG A 30 12.33 -12.11 -9.73
N ALA A 31 11.86 -13.00 -10.58
CA ALA A 31 12.60 -13.48 -11.75
C ALA A 31 12.92 -12.34 -12.75
N ARG A 32 12.09 -11.31 -12.79
CA ARG A 32 12.26 -10.14 -13.65
C ARG A 32 12.90 -8.95 -12.96
N ASN A 33 13.36 -9.13 -11.73
CA ASN A 33 13.99 -8.08 -10.92
C ASN A 33 13.11 -6.84 -10.71
N PHE A 34 11.79 -7.03 -10.61
CA PHE A 34 10.87 -5.97 -10.24
C PHE A 34 10.86 -5.76 -8.73
N ASN A 35 10.87 -4.51 -8.32
CA ASN A 35 10.69 -4.12 -6.93
C ASN A 35 9.22 -3.83 -6.67
N ILE A 36 8.58 -4.66 -5.86
CA ILE A 36 7.19 -4.45 -5.43
C ILE A 36 7.18 -3.44 -4.30
N GLU A 37 6.48 -2.31 -4.50
CA GLU A 37 6.28 -1.30 -3.46
C GLU A 37 5.30 -1.79 -2.40
N SER A 38 4.20 -2.39 -2.83
CA SER A 38 3.22 -3.00 -1.94
C SER A 38 2.43 -4.09 -2.66
N ILE A 39 1.94 -5.04 -1.90
CA ILE A 39 1.02 -6.07 -2.37
C ILE A 39 -0.05 -6.29 -1.32
N THR A 40 -1.30 -6.29 -1.76
CA THR A 40 -2.46 -6.57 -0.92
C THR A 40 -3.25 -7.70 -1.55
N VAL A 41 -3.65 -8.67 -0.75
CA VAL A 41 -4.41 -9.83 -1.21
C VAL A 41 -5.67 -9.95 -0.37
N GLY A 42 -6.80 -10.11 -1.01
CA GLY A 42 -8.07 -10.31 -0.31
C GLY A 42 -9.09 -11.03 -1.18
N THR A 43 -10.09 -11.62 -0.52
CA THR A 43 -11.23 -12.20 -1.22
C THR A 43 -12.06 -11.11 -1.90
N THR A 44 -12.75 -11.49 -2.96
CA THR A 44 -13.67 -10.60 -3.67
C THR A 44 -15.12 -10.88 -3.22
N GLU A 45 -16.08 -10.25 -3.90
CA GLU A 45 -17.49 -10.57 -3.77
C GLU A 45 -17.81 -12.03 -4.17
N GLN A 46 -16.90 -12.70 -4.87
CA GLN A 46 -16.98 -14.12 -5.18
C GLN A 46 -16.03 -14.89 -4.26
N HIS A 47 -16.57 -15.86 -3.54
CA HIS A 47 -15.90 -16.59 -2.47
C HIS A 47 -14.59 -17.30 -2.90
N ASP A 48 -14.56 -17.82 -4.12
CA ASP A 48 -13.45 -18.61 -4.67
C ASP A 48 -12.46 -17.78 -5.50
N ILE A 49 -12.61 -16.44 -5.49
CA ILE A 49 -11.80 -15.51 -6.26
C ILE A 49 -11.17 -14.49 -5.33
N SER A 50 -9.88 -14.25 -5.52
CA SER A 50 -9.14 -13.22 -4.78
C SER A 50 -8.67 -12.11 -5.72
N ARG A 51 -8.48 -10.93 -5.15
CA ARG A 51 -7.86 -9.78 -5.79
C ARG A 51 -6.50 -9.54 -5.17
N MET A 52 -5.49 -9.46 -6.02
CA MET A 52 -4.19 -8.91 -5.65
C MET A 52 -4.08 -7.50 -6.19
N THR A 53 -3.74 -6.55 -5.33
CA THR A 53 -3.46 -5.18 -5.73
C THR A 53 -1.97 -4.96 -5.55
N ILE A 54 -1.24 -4.74 -6.64
CA ILE A 54 0.21 -4.67 -6.65
C ILE A 54 0.63 -3.28 -7.12
N ALA A 55 1.39 -2.59 -6.28
CA ALA A 55 1.97 -1.30 -6.62
C ALA A 55 3.45 -1.46 -6.96
N ILE A 56 3.83 -0.91 -8.10
CA ILE A 56 5.21 -0.93 -8.59
C ILE A 56 5.60 0.43 -9.15
N GLN A 57 6.89 0.68 -9.26
CA GLN A 57 7.43 1.78 -10.05
C GLN A 57 8.05 1.21 -11.32
N SER A 58 7.49 1.57 -12.46
CA SER A 58 7.88 0.99 -13.76
C SER A 58 7.46 1.89 -14.90
N ASP A 59 8.20 1.82 -16.01
CA ASP A 59 7.77 2.46 -17.26
C ASP A 59 6.65 1.66 -17.95
N SER A 60 6.00 2.28 -18.95
CA SER A 60 4.87 1.68 -19.66
C SER A 60 5.24 0.37 -20.36
N ARG A 61 6.38 0.34 -21.03
CA ARG A 61 6.82 -0.84 -21.80
C ARG A 61 7.08 -2.04 -20.89
N THR A 62 7.78 -1.82 -19.80
CA THR A 62 8.12 -2.86 -18.84
C THR A 62 6.86 -3.36 -18.13
N THR A 63 5.94 -2.45 -17.79
CA THR A 63 4.64 -2.78 -17.20
C THR A 63 3.79 -3.64 -18.14
N ASP A 64 3.73 -3.28 -19.45
CA ASP A 64 2.99 -4.06 -20.44
C ASP A 64 3.55 -5.48 -20.61
N GLN A 65 4.86 -5.62 -20.58
CA GLN A 65 5.52 -6.94 -20.62
C GLN A 65 5.16 -7.77 -19.39
N LEU A 66 5.14 -7.16 -18.22
CA LEU A 66 4.77 -7.82 -16.97
C LEU A 66 3.31 -8.31 -17.01
N VAL A 67 2.39 -7.47 -17.49
CA VAL A 67 0.97 -7.84 -17.66
C VAL A 67 0.82 -9.04 -18.57
N LYS A 68 1.52 -9.06 -19.71
CA LYS A 68 1.51 -10.19 -20.64
C LYS A 68 1.99 -11.49 -19.97
N GLN A 69 3.01 -11.40 -19.16
CA GLN A 69 3.58 -12.56 -18.47
C GLN A 69 2.66 -13.07 -17.35
N LEU A 70 2.08 -12.15 -16.57
CA LEU A 70 1.09 -12.50 -15.55
C LEU A 70 -0.10 -13.21 -16.18
N SER A 71 -0.60 -12.69 -17.30
CA SER A 71 -1.77 -13.25 -17.99
C SER A 71 -1.57 -14.67 -18.49
N LYS A 72 -0.34 -15.15 -18.60
CA LYS A 72 -0.02 -16.53 -19.00
C LYS A 72 -0.08 -17.54 -17.85
N LEU A 73 -0.10 -17.09 -16.61
CA LEU A 73 -0.21 -17.99 -15.46
C LEU A 73 -1.61 -18.57 -15.39
N ILE A 74 -1.70 -19.88 -15.15
CA ILE A 74 -2.97 -20.62 -15.23
C ILE A 74 -4.03 -20.14 -14.22
N ASP A 75 -3.61 -19.68 -13.06
CA ASP A 75 -4.51 -19.25 -11.99
C ASP A 75 -4.97 -17.79 -12.12
N ILE A 76 -4.49 -17.08 -13.13
CA ILE A 76 -4.82 -15.67 -13.36
C ILE A 76 -6.07 -15.59 -14.25
N ILE A 77 -7.09 -14.92 -13.74
CA ILE A 77 -8.34 -14.69 -14.46
C ILE A 77 -8.27 -13.40 -15.26
N GLU A 78 -7.76 -12.32 -14.65
CA GLU A 78 -7.68 -11.02 -15.27
C GLU A 78 -6.52 -10.21 -14.68
N VAL A 79 -5.85 -9.42 -15.52
CA VAL A 79 -4.85 -8.44 -15.10
C VAL A 79 -5.23 -7.10 -15.70
N ARG A 80 -5.31 -6.07 -14.87
CA ARG A 80 -5.54 -4.69 -15.30
C ARG A 80 -4.49 -3.75 -14.75
N ILE A 81 -4.05 -2.81 -15.58
CA ILE A 81 -3.32 -1.62 -15.13
C ILE A 81 -4.38 -0.57 -14.80
N LEU A 82 -4.44 -0.15 -13.55
CA LEU A 82 -5.42 0.84 -13.11
C LEU A 82 -4.92 2.25 -13.43
N ASP A 83 -5.81 3.08 -13.98
CA ASP A 83 -5.53 4.50 -14.17
C ASP A 83 -5.59 5.22 -12.83
N THR A 84 -4.45 5.68 -12.34
CA THR A 84 -4.33 6.35 -11.03
C THR A 84 -5.19 7.62 -10.93
N GLY A 85 -5.43 8.30 -12.05
CA GLY A 85 -6.31 9.48 -12.11
C GLY A 85 -7.80 9.15 -11.98
N ASN A 86 -8.19 7.90 -12.23
CA ASN A 86 -9.59 7.45 -12.16
C ASN A 86 -9.79 6.27 -11.21
N THR A 87 -8.89 6.10 -10.27
CA THR A 87 -8.91 5.00 -9.30
C THR A 87 -8.92 5.55 -7.88
N VAL A 88 -9.76 4.99 -7.04
CA VAL A 88 -9.70 5.21 -5.59
C VAL A 88 -8.77 4.17 -5.00
N PHE A 89 -7.72 4.61 -4.32
CA PHE A 89 -6.82 3.71 -3.62
C PHE A 89 -6.49 4.26 -2.23
N ARG A 90 -6.44 3.36 -1.26
CA ARG A 90 -6.23 3.69 0.15
C ARG A 90 -5.34 2.66 0.79
N GLU A 91 -4.58 3.11 1.76
CA GLU A 91 -3.73 2.31 2.60
C GLU A 91 -4.05 2.63 4.06
N LEU A 92 -3.88 1.66 4.93
CA LEU A 92 -3.99 1.84 6.37
C LEU A 92 -2.61 1.66 6.99
N ALA A 93 -2.24 2.54 7.91
CA ALA A 93 -1.03 2.41 8.70
C ALA A 93 -1.31 2.54 10.19
N LEU A 94 -0.61 1.74 10.98
CA LEU A 94 -0.51 1.86 12.43
C LEU A 94 0.88 2.37 12.75
N ILE A 95 0.97 3.48 13.47
CA ILE A 95 2.24 4.12 13.81
C ILE A 95 2.31 4.29 15.32
N LYS A 96 3.33 3.69 15.92
CA LYS A 96 3.65 3.86 17.32
C LYS A 96 4.85 4.79 17.44
N MET A 97 4.73 5.81 18.26
CA MET A 97 5.76 6.81 18.44
C MET A 97 5.97 7.14 19.90
N LYS A 98 7.16 7.62 20.20
CA LYS A 98 7.49 8.10 21.55
C LYS A 98 6.70 9.34 21.88
N ALA A 99 6.22 9.42 23.13
CA ALA A 99 5.46 10.55 23.64
C ALA A 99 5.73 10.70 25.15
N HIS A 100 6.98 11.09 25.47
CA HIS A 100 7.47 11.09 26.86
C HIS A 100 6.96 12.24 27.73
N ASN A 101 6.47 13.32 27.13
CA ASN A 101 6.04 14.49 27.86
C ASN A 101 4.72 15.04 27.33
N PRO A 102 4.01 15.87 28.14
CA PRO A 102 2.73 16.43 27.73
C PRO A 102 2.76 17.23 26.43
N THR A 103 3.85 17.96 26.17
CA THR A 103 4.01 18.78 24.96
C THR A 103 4.02 17.89 23.72
N SER A 104 4.81 16.82 23.70
CA SER A 104 4.84 15.86 22.59
C SER A 104 3.48 15.23 22.35
N ARG A 105 2.77 14.85 23.41
CA ARG A 105 1.42 14.27 23.31
C ARG A 105 0.42 15.23 22.70
N MET A 106 0.46 16.49 23.08
CA MET A 106 -0.41 17.53 22.53
C MET A 106 -0.13 17.76 21.05
N GLU A 107 1.15 17.85 20.69
CA GLU A 107 1.56 18.06 19.29
C GLU A 107 1.17 16.87 18.39
N ILE A 108 1.42 15.65 18.83
CA ILE A 108 1.04 14.44 18.11
C ILE A 108 -0.49 14.38 17.94
N THR A 109 -1.24 14.73 18.98
CA THR A 109 -2.71 14.79 18.91
C THR A 109 -3.16 15.84 17.91
N HIS A 110 -2.52 17.00 17.88
CA HIS A 110 -2.84 18.05 16.93
C HIS A 110 -2.58 17.62 15.48
N PHE A 111 -1.42 17.04 15.19
CA PHE A 111 -1.12 16.50 13.86
C PHE A 111 -2.08 15.37 13.45
N SER A 112 -2.42 14.50 14.39
CA SER A 112 -3.39 13.44 14.15
C SER A 112 -4.75 14.00 13.73
N ASN A 113 -5.20 15.06 14.35
CA ASN A 113 -6.46 15.72 13.96
C ASN A 113 -6.38 16.36 12.57
N ILE A 114 -5.26 17.00 12.24
CA ILE A 114 -5.06 17.61 10.90
C ILE A 114 -5.13 16.54 9.82
N PHE A 115 -4.49 15.40 10.02
CA PHE A 115 -4.45 14.29 9.05
C PHE A 115 -5.66 13.35 9.15
N ARG A 116 -6.63 13.65 10.03
CA ARG A 116 -7.81 12.80 10.29
C ARG A 116 -7.42 11.38 10.70
N ALA A 117 -6.33 11.27 11.45
CA ALA A 117 -5.90 10.03 12.04
C ALA A 117 -6.61 9.80 13.38
N LYS A 118 -6.62 8.55 13.84
CA LYS A 118 -7.25 8.16 15.10
C LYS A 118 -6.18 7.74 16.10
N ILE A 119 -6.27 8.26 17.32
CA ILE A 119 -5.43 7.79 18.41
C ILE A 119 -6.07 6.52 18.97
N LEU A 120 -5.34 5.41 18.91
CA LEU A 120 -5.83 4.10 19.35
C LEU A 120 -5.37 3.73 20.75
N ASP A 121 -4.17 4.18 21.14
CA ASP A 121 -3.57 3.85 22.42
C ASP A 121 -2.70 5.01 22.91
N VAL A 122 -2.74 5.25 24.19
CA VAL A 122 -1.89 6.20 24.90
C VAL A 122 -1.32 5.51 26.13
N SER A 123 -0.01 5.32 26.12
CA SER A 123 0.73 4.77 27.25
C SER A 123 1.57 5.87 27.92
N THR A 124 2.30 5.52 28.96
CA THR A 124 3.13 6.47 29.70
C THR A 124 4.17 7.15 28.79
N ASP A 125 4.77 6.39 27.88
CA ASP A 125 5.89 6.84 27.06
C ASP A 125 5.63 6.79 25.56
N SER A 126 4.45 6.38 25.14
CA SER A 126 4.13 6.19 23.72
C SER A 126 2.68 6.48 23.38
N MET A 127 2.44 6.72 22.11
CA MET A 127 1.12 6.81 21.49
C MET A 127 1.07 5.95 20.24
N MET A 128 -0.08 5.35 19.96
CA MET A 128 -0.33 4.64 18.72
C MET A 128 -1.46 5.31 17.96
N VAL A 129 -1.24 5.52 16.66
CA VAL A 129 -2.15 6.22 15.77
C VAL A 129 -2.47 5.34 14.57
N GLU A 130 -3.74 5.33 14.18
CA GLU A 130 -4.21 4.73 12.91
C GLU A 130 -4.43 5.84 11.90
N ILE A 131 -3.85 5.71 10.71
CA ILE A 131 -4.06 6.64 9.61
C ILE A 131 -4.43 5.89 8.35
N THR A 132 -5.44 6.38 7.64
CA THR A 132 -5.86 5.89 6.33
C THR A 132 -5.73 6.98 5.29
N GLY A 133 -5.30 6.61 4.11
CA GLY A 133 -5.18 7.55 3.00
C GLY A 133 -4.38 6.98 1.85
N THR A 134 -3.99 7.86 0.93
CA THR A 134 -3.02 7.52 -0.10
C THR A 134 -1.63 7.33 0.54
N PRO A 135 -0.72 6.60 -0.12
CA PRO A 135 0.66 6.48 0.36
C PRO A 135 1.32 7.82 0.65
N ASP A 136 1.08 8.83 -0.19
CA ASP A 136 1.64 10.19 -0.01
C ASP A 136 1.16 10.83 1.29
N LYS A 137 -0.11 10.68 1.64
CA LYS A 137 -0.66 11.18 2.89
C LYS A 137 0.00 10.51 4.09
N ILE A 138 0.18 9.20 4.04
CA ILE A 138 0.81 8.42 5.11
C ILE A 138 2.28 8.80 5.26
N ASP A 139 3.00 8.94 4.15
CA ASP A 139 4.39 9.35 4.14
C ASP A 139 4.56 10.77 4.70
N ALA A 140 3.64 11.69 4.38
CA ALA A 140 3.64 13.05 4.91
C ALA A 140 3.44 13.05 6.44
N PHE A 141 2.48 12.30 6.93
CA PHE A 141 2.25 12.16 8.38
C PHE A 141 3.46 11.54 9.07
N LYS A 142 4.00 10.47 8.51
CA LYS A 142 5.22 9.82 9.03
C LYS A 142 6.37 10.81 9.16
N SER A 143 6.61 11.65 8.15
CA SER A 143 7.67 12.66 8.17
C SER A 143 7.46 13.70 9.27
N ILE A 144 6.22 14.09 9.53
CA ILE A 144 5.89 15.07 10.58
C ILE A 144 6.12 14.49 11.97
N VAL A 145 5.79 13.24 12.21
CA VAL A 145 5.93 12.61 13.54
C VAL A 145 7.30 11.95 13.77
N ASP A 146 8.09 11.79 12.73
CA ASP A 146 9.43 11.17 12.82
C ASP A 146 10.35 11.85 13.87
N PRO A 147 10.37 13.20 14.03
CA PRO A 147 11.17 13.85 15.06
C PRO A 147 10.87 13.41 16.51
N TYR A 148 9.67 12.93 16.79
CA TYR A 148 9.32 12.40 18.13
C TYR A 148 9.93 11.02 18.39
N GLY A 149 10.29 10.31 17.34
CA GLY A 149 10.81 8.95 17.37
C GLY A 149 9.74 7.91 17.11
N ILE A 150 9.74 7.37 15.89
CA ILE A 150 8.86 6.26 15.52
C ILE A 150 9.45 4.97 16.10
N ILE A 151 8.65 4.27 16.90
CA ILE A 151 9.03 3.00 17.51
C ILE A 151 8.79 1.85 16.54
N GLN A 152 7.59 1.80 15.97
CA GLN A 152 7.16 0.78 15.01
C GLN A 152 6.15 1.36 14.05
N ILE A 153 6.13 0.81 12.85
CA ILE A 153 5.12 1.12 11.85
C ILE A 153 4.68 -0.18 11.15
N ALA A 154 3.38 -0.33 10.95
CA ALA A 154 2.81 -1.39 10.16
C ALA A 154 1.91 -0.79 9.08
N ARG A 155 2.16 -1.13 7.82
CA ARG A 155 1.39 -0.64 6.67
C ARG A 155 0.79 -1.83 5.93
N THR A 156 -0.47 -1.68 5.50
CA THR A 156 -1.17 -2.74 4.77
C THR A 156 -0.74 -2.87 3.31
N GLY A 157 -0.23 -1.80 2.71
CA GLY A 157 -0.27 -1.66 1.27
C GLY A 157 -1.62 -1.14 0.81
N ILE A 158 -1.75 -0.85 -0.48
CA ILE A 158 -2.96 -0.23 -1.01
C ILE A 158 -4.03 -1.26 -1.39
N SER A 159 -5.29 -0.89 -1.16
CA SER A 159 -6.46 -1.45 -1.84
C SER A 159 -6.95 -0.43 -2.85
N ALA A 160 -7.40 -0.87 -4.01
CA ALA A 160 -7.73 0.04 -5.11
C ALA A 160 -8.92 -0.48 -5.94
N LEU A 161 -9.78 0.44 -6.31
CA LEU A 161 -10.87 0.20 -7.26
C LEU A 161 -11.01 1.37 -8.22
N PRO A 162 -11.26 1.11 -9.51
CA PRO A 162 -11.55 2.18 -10.45
C PRO A 162 -12.89 2.86 -10.12
N ARG A 163 -13.01 4.13 -10.50
CA ARG A 163 -14.26 4.88 -10.36
C ARG A 163 -15.25 4.48 -11.45
N GLY A 164 -16.54 4.60 -11.13
CA GLY A 164 -17.60 4.30 -12.07
C GLY A 164 -17.79 2.79 -12.29
N VAL A 165 -18.39 2.46 -13.41
CA VAL A 165 -18.73 1.06 -13.78
C VAL A 165 -17.92 0.63 -14.99
#